data_b109cb00b320fb5b3b313c8bdbcdb9b7
#
_entry.id   b109cb00b320fb5b3b313c8bdbcdb9b7
#
_cell.length_a   1.000
_cell.length_b   1.000
_cell.length_c   1.000
_cell.angle_alpha   90.00
_cell.angle_beta   90.00
_cell.angle_gamma   90.00
#
_symmetry.space_group_name_H-M   'P 1'
#
loop_
_entity.id
_entity.type
_entity.pdbx_description
1 polymer ?
#
loop_
_entity_poly.entity_id
_entity_poly.type
_entity_poly.pdbx_seq_one_letter_code
_entity_poly.pdbx_strand_id
1 'polypeptide(L)'
;MSEIRIRRDVIFSGENPLVMLYRPGTDVPVAVASYWRCSFSAAGAGEALVIWIDPDASGLGDRSPIGIFTDNGAMAHLVWETFNRHFDRLQGHGIEQVTIAPARFTQQSDGMRLHRVACSFGVTTIELEWRNALDVFHTVTTPEVGGSQWEVSNVVCPCADAGIRVDGVPVIGEVHQPEGMYRSSAFLAFAESWVRIG
;
A
#
# COMPACT_ATOMS: atom_id res chain seq x y z
N MET A 1 9.80 24.71 27.14
CA MET A 1 8.59 23.84 27.11
C MET A 1 8.20 23.70 25.64
N SER A 2 8.16 22.48 25.10
CA SER A 2 7.67 22.26 23.73
C SER A 2 6.17 22.50 23.68
N GLU A 3 5.72 23.24 22.68
CA GLU A 3 4.29 23.50 22.46
C GLU A 3 3.60 22.18 22.03
N ILE A 4 2.55 21.77 22.75
CA ILE A 4 1.75 20.61 22.36
C ILE A 4 0.75 21.09 21.31
N ARG A 5 0.88 20.60 20.08
CA ARG A 5 -0.10 20.78 19.02
C ARG A 5 -1.18 19.71 19.12
N ILE A 6 -2.42 20.13 19.30
CA ILE A 6 -3.58 19.22 19.28
C ILE A 6 -4.25 19.32 17.92
N ARG A 7 -4.35 18.17 17.21
CA ARG A 7 -5.12 17.99 15.98
C ARG A 7 -6.34 17.11 16.27
N ARG A 8 -7.48 17.41 15.66
CA ARG A 8 -8.76 16.69 15.94
C ARG A 8 -9.32 15.98 14.71
N ASP A 9 -8.95 16.38 13.50
CA ASP A 9 -9.50 15.83 12.26
C ASP A 9 -8.63 14.67 11.73
N VAL A 10 -8.40 13.68 12.58
CA VAL A 10 -7.73 12.44 12.19
C VAL A 10 -8.69 11.62 11.35
N ILE A 11 -8.31 11.35 10.11
CA ILE A 11 -9.13 10.56 9.17
C ILE A 11 -8.67 9.11 9.15
N PHE A 12 -7.37 8.88 9.27
CA PHE A 12 -6.78 7.55 9.24
C PHE A 12 -5.59 7.48 10.20
N SER A 13 -5.44 6.32 10.85
CA SER A 13 -4.22 5.94 11.55
C SER A 13 -4.00 4.44 11.43
N GLY A 14 -2.79 4.02 11.04
CA GLY A 14 -2.47 2.62 10.84
C GLY A 14 -1.18 2.38 10.09
N GLU A 15 -1.16 1.36 9.26
CA GLU A 15 -0.05 0.97 8.41
C GLU A 15 -0.45 1.09 6.93
N ASN A 16 0.49 1.51 6.06
CA ASN A 16 0.27 1.57 4.62
C ASN A 16 1.52 1.14 3.83
N PRO A 17 1.94 -0.11 3.93
CA PRO A 17 2.99 -0.68 3.09
C PRO A 17 2.64 -0.66 1.60
N LEU A 18 3.69 -0.45 0.78
CA LEU A 18 3.59 -0.46 -0.68
C LEU A 18 4.60 -1.42 -1.29
N VAL A 19 4.18 -2.12 -2.34
CA VAL A 19 5.06 -2.78 -3.31
C VAL A 19 4.73 -2.27 -4.69
N MET A 20 5.72 -1.74 -5.40
CA MET A 20 5.64 -1.48 -6.83
C MET A 20 6.80 -2.20 -7.52
N LEU A 21 6.46 -3.09 -8.45
CA LEU A 21 7.40 -3.86 -9.24
C LEU A 21 7.45 -3.30 -10.66
N TYR A 22 8.65 -3.30 -11.22
CA TYR A 22 8.92 -2.83 -12.58
C TYR A 22 9.39 -3.99 -13.46
N ARG A 23 9.19 -3.89 -14.76
CA ARG A 23 9.77 -4.80 -15.73
C ARG A 23 11.29 -4.72 -15.64
N PRO A 24 11.99 -5.87 -15.51
CA PRO A 24 13.45 -5.86 -15.33
C PRO A 24 14.19 -4.99 -16.33
N GLY A 25 15.05 -4.10 -15.81
CA GLY A 25 15.86 -3.17 -16.58
C GLY A 25 15.08 -2.00 -17.22
N THR A 26 13.87 -1.70 -16.81
CA THR A 26 13.04 -0.60 -17.34
C THR A 26 12.29 0.15 -16.24
N ASP A 27 11.76 1.34 -16.55
CA ASP A 27 10.88 2.12 -15.66
C ASP A 27 9.39 1.84 -15.91
N VAL A 28 9.04 0.70 -16.52
CA VAL A 28 7.66 0.32 -16.79
C VAL A 28 7.11 -0.49 -15.62
N PRO A 29 6.12 -0.01 -14.87
CA PRO A 29 5.53 -0.77 -13.78
C PRO A 29 4.79 -2.01 -14.31
N VAL A 30 4.91 -3.12 -13.59
CA VAL A 30 4.21 -4.38 -13.88
C VAL A 30 3.25 -4.77 -12.76
N ALA A 31 3.42 -4.21 -11.57
CA ALA A 31 2.49 -4.40 -10.47
C ALA A 31 2.58 -3.27 -9.46
N VAL A 32 1.44 -2.90 -8.89
CA VAL A 32 1.33 -1.98 -7.75
C VAL A 32 0.40 -2.60 -6.73
N ALA A 33 0.84 -2.71 -5.47
CA ALA A 33 0.04 -3.20 -4.36
C ALA A 33 0.20 -2.27 -3.16
N SER A 34 -0.89 -1.60 -2.77
CA SER A 34 -0.98 -0.74 -1.59
C SER A 34 -1.82 -1.46 -0.55
N TYR A 35 -1.19 -1.88 0.53
CA TYR A 35 -1.87 -2.53 1.65
C TYR A 35 -2.13 -1.51 2.75
N TRP A 36 -3.34 -1.53 3.32
CA TRP A 36 -3.79 -0.67 4.39
C TRP A 36 -4.24 -1.52 5.57
N ARG A 37 -3.65 -1.29 6.71
CA ARG A 37 -4.12 -1.82 7.99
C ARG A 37 -4.53 -0.67 8.88
N CYS A 38 -5.81 -0.39 8.89
CA CYS A 38 -6.41 0.72 9.60
C CYS A 38 -6.69 0.35 11.05
N SER A 39 -6.04 1.00 12.00
CA SER A 39 -6.37 0.91 13.43
C SER A 39 -7.47 1.87 13.83
N PHE A 40 -7.60 3.00 13.10
CA PHE A 40 -8.62 4.01 13.30
C PHE A 40 -9.01 4.68 11.98
N SER A 41 -10.31 4.75 11.71
CA SER A 41 -10.91 5.67 10.74
C SER A 41 -12.34 6.00 11.12
N ALA A 42 -12.95 7.02 10.46
CA ALA A 42 -14.38 7.32 10.60
C ALA A 42 -15.29 6.16 10.15
N ALA A 43 -14.78 5.24 9.32
CA ALA A 43 -15.48 4.06 8.84
C ALA A 43 -15.12 2.77 9.62
N GLY A 44 -14.41 2.90 10.74
CA GLY A 44 -13.94 1.79 11.58
C GLY A 44 -12.56 1.30 11.23
N ALA A 45 -12.09 0.32 12.00
CA ALA A 45 -10.84 -0.40 11.74
C ALA A 45 -11.04 -1.48 10.65
N GLY A 46 -9.93 -1.92 10.04
CA GLY A 46 -9.96 -2.98 9.02
C GLY A 46 -8.70 -3.03 8.18
N GLU A 47 -8.70 -3.94 7.23
CA GLU A 47 -7.60 -4.15 6.30
C GLU A 47 -8.09 -4.05 4.85
N ALA A 48 -7.27 -3.47 3.97
CA ALA A 48 -7.57 -3.39 2.54
C ALA A 48 -6.31 -3.55 1.71
N LEU A 49 -6.42 -4.23 0.59
CA LEU A 49 -5.42 -4.34 -0.45
C LEU A 49 -5.98 -3.72 -1.73
N VAL A 50 -5.33 -2.65 -2.21
CA VAL A 50 -5.56 -2.09 -3.53
C VAL A 50 -4.43 -2.57 -4.43
N ILE A 51 -4.77 -3.30 -5.49
CA ILE A 51 -3.78 -3.97 -6.33
C ILE A 51 -4.11 -3.89 -7.81
N TRP A 52 -3.07 -3.72 -8.61
CA TRP A 52 -3.05 -3.93 -10.05
C TRP A 52 -1.82 -4.74 -10.43
N ILE A 53 -1.99 -5.73 -11.30
CA ILE A 53 -0.93 -6.53 -11.89
C ILE A 53 -1.16 -6.60 -13.41
N ASP A 54 -0.14 -6.24 -14.18
CA ASP A 54 -0.16 -6.31 -15.64
C ASP A 54 -0.27 -7.77 -16.11
N PRO A 55 -1.35 -8.18 -16.80
CA PRO A 55 -1.52 -9.56 -17.24
C PRO A 55 -0.47 -10.00 -18.28
N ASP A 56 0.01 -9.07 -19.10
CA ASP A 56 0.93 -9.37 -20.19
C ASP A 56 2.38 -9.46 -19.74
N ALA A 57 2.74 -8.68 -18.70
CA ALA A 57 4.13 -8.56 -18.26
C ALA A 57 4.46 -9.34 -16.97
N SER A 58 3.45 -9.67 -16.16
CA SER A 58 3.62 -10.28 -14.84
C SER A 58 4.00 -11.76 -14.84
N GLY A 59 3.78 -12.46 -15.96
CA GLY A 59 3.89 -13.91 -16.05
C GLY A 59 2.67 -14.67 -15.51
N LEU A 60 1.62 -13.98 -15.08
CA LEU A 60 0.39 -14.57 -14.54
C LEU A 60 -0.73 -14.72 -15.58
N GLY A 61 -0.71 -13.92 -16.66
CA GLY A 61 -1.78 -13.88 -17.65
C GLY A 61 -3.13 -13.52 -17.00
N ASP A 62 -4.20 -14.23 -17.39
CA ASP A 62 -5.57 -14.01 -16.91
C ASP A 62 -5.74 -14.19 -15.37
N ARG A 63 -4.73 -14.70 -14.67
CA ARG A 63 -4.73 -14.79 -13.20
C ARG A 63 -4.27 -13.52 -12.52
N SER A 64 -3.94 -12.47 -13.26
CA SER A 64 -3.48 -11.19 -12.73
C SER A 64 -4.62 -10.46 -12.03
N PRO A 65 -4.59 -10.31 -10.69
CA PRO A 65 -5.65 -9.62 -9.99
C PRO A 65 -5.59 -8.11 -10.23
N ILE A 66 -6.77 -7.53 -10.37
CA ILE A 66 -7.00 -6.10 -10.29
C ILE A 66 -8.18 -5.87 -9.36
N GLY A 67 -8.02 -5.02 -8.35
CA GLY A 67 -9.15 -4.78 -7.45
C GLY A 67 -8.80 -4.16 -6.12
N ILE A 68 -9.86 -4.08 -5.32
CA ILE A 68 -9.84 -3.65 -3.93
C ILE A 68 -10.44 -4.78 -3.09
N PHE A 69 -9.61 -5.37 -2.23
CA PHE A 69 -9.96 -6.49 -1.36
C PHE A 69 -9.92 -6.04 0.09
N THR A 70 -10.92 -6.41 0.90
CA THR A 70 -11.02 -5.87 2.27
C THR A 70 -11.85 -6.74 3.20
N ASP A 71 -11.60 -6.63 4.50
CA ASP A 71 -12.47 -7.14 5.56
C ASP A 71 -13.49 -6.09 6.06
N ASN A 72 -13.31 -4.80 5.67
CA ASN A 72 -14.23 -3.70 5.98
C ASN A 72 -14.48 -2.82 4.75
N GLY A 73 -15.59 -3.06 4.04
CA GLY A 73 -15.92 -2.35 2.80
C GLY A 73 -16.09 -0.84 2.97
N ALA A 74 -16.62 -0.38 4.09
CA ALA A 74 -16.79 1.06 4.36
C ALA A 74 -15.42 1.74 4.54
N MET A 75 -14.49 1.11 5.25
CA MET A 75 -13.12 1.59 5.42
C MET A 75 -12.37 1.59 4.08
N ALA A 76 -12.46 0.52 3.31
CA ALA A 76 -11.82 0.44 1.99
C ALA A 76 -12.35 1.52 1.03
N HIS A 77 -13.65 1.80 1.04
CA HIS A 77 -14.23 2.88 0.26
C HIS A 77 -13.70 4.25 0.70
N LEU A 78 -13.60 4.49 2.02
CA LEU A 78 -13.01 5.73 2.55
C LEU A 78 -11.56 5.90 2.08
N VAL A 79 -10.74 4.85 2.20
CA VAL A 79 -9.32 4.87 1.78
C VAL A 79 -9.19 5.08 0.27
N TRP A 80 -10.02 4.44 -0.54
CA TRP A 80 -10.03 4.62 -1.98
C TRP A 80 -10.40 6.06 -2.37
N GLU A 81 -11.54 6.56 -1.90
CA GLU A 81 -12.05 7.88 -2.27
C GLU A 81 -11.18 9.03 -1.74
N THR A 82 -10.59 8.86 -0.56
CA THR A 82 -9.81 9.93 0.07
C THR A 82 -8.36 9.96 -0.41
N PHE A 83 -7.75 8.80 -0.67
CA PHE A 83 -6.32 8.68 -0.91
C PHE A 83 -5.98 8.00 -2.23
N ASN A 84 -6.25 6.70 -2.37
CA ASN A 84 -5.65 5.85 -3.41
C ASN A 84 -6.02 6.28 -4.83
N ARG A 85 -7.25 6.69 -5.08
CA ARG A 85 -7.69 7.17 -6.40
C ARG A 85 -6.94 8.42 -6.89
N HIS A 86 -6.27 9.13 -5.98
CA HIS A 86 -5.49 10.33 -6.28
C HIS A 86 -3.99 10.07 -6.42
N PHE A 87 -3.54 8.85 -6.19
CA PHE A 87 -2.13 8.47 -6.36
C PHE A 87 -1.85 8.06 -7.79
N ASP A 88 -0.96 8.79 -8.47
CA ASP A 88 -0.60 8.57 -9.89
C ASP A 88 -0.28 7.11 -10.20
N ARG A 89 0.40 6.42 -9.27
CA ARG A 89 0.78 5.01 -9.40
C ARG A 89 -0.39 4.02 -9.45
N LEU A 90 -1.60 4.43 -9.11
CA LEU A 90 -2.82 3.62 -9.13
C LEU A 90 -3.81 4.07 -10.21
N GLN A 91 -3.55 5.21 -10.85
CA GLN A 91 -4.44 5.74 -11.90
C GLN A 91 -4.19 5.06 -13.25
N GLY A 92 -5.25 4.99 -14.06
CA GLY A 92 -5.15 4.46 -15.43
C GLY A 92 -5.06 2.96 -15.56
N HIS A 93 -5.16 2.22 -14.45
CA HIS A 93 -5.08 0.75 -14.45
C HIS A 93 -6.45 0.07 -14.35
N GLY A 94 -7.55 0.82 -14.42
CA GLY A 94 -8.92 0.28 -14.35
C GLY A 94 -9.38 -0.12 -12.95
N ILE A 95 -8.62 0.14 -11.88
CA ILE A 95 -9.01 -0.17 -10.49
C ILE A 95 -10.28 0.58 -10.10
N GLU A 96 -10.48 1.77 -10.64
CA GLU A 96 -11.67 2.60 -10.43
C GLU A 96 -12.97 1.97 -10.91
N GLN A 97 -12.89 0.94 -11.77
CA GLN A 97 -14.03 0.25 -12.36
C GLN A 97 -14.36 -1.07 -11.63
N VAL A 98 -13.52 -1.50 -10.68
CA VAL A 98 -13.71 -2.77 -10.00
C VAL A 98 -14.56 -2.61 -8.73
N THR A 99 -15.28 -3.68 -8.40
CA THR A 99 -16.05 -3.76 -7.16
C THR A 99 -15.14 -4.10 -5.98
N ILE A 100 -15.34 -3.45 -4.86
CA ILE A 100 -14.70 -3.83 -3.60
C ILE A 100 -15.17 -5.22 -3.20
N ALA A 101 -14.23 -6.15 -3.03
CA ALA A 101 -14.52 -7.56 -2.72
C ALA A 101 -14.11 -7.91 -1.29
N PRO A 102 -14.89 -8.78 -0.60
CA PRO A 102 -14.54 -9.24 0.74
C PRO A 102 -13.31 -10.14 0.70
N ALA A 103 -12.40 -9.95 1.67
CA ALA A 103 -11.19 -10.74 1.82
C ALA A 103 -10.83 -10.96 3.29
N ARG A 104 -9.89 -11.86 3.54
CA ARG A 104 -9.27 -12.09 4.85
C ARG A 104 -7.78 -11.84 4.75
N PHE A 105 -7.22 -11.33 5.81
CA PHE A 105 -5.80 -10.99 5.87
C PHE A 105 -5.10 -11.77 6.97
N THR A 106 -3.83 -12.08 6.72
CA THR A 106 -2.89 -12.53 7.74
C THR A 106 -1.58 -11.80 7.55
N GLN A 107 -0.93 -11.45 8.66
CA GLN A 107 0.32 -10.72 8.67
C GLN A 107 1.35 -11.48 9.48
N GLN A 108 2.58 -11.54 8.98
CA GLN A 108 3.73 -12.12 9.66
C GLN A 108 4.91 -11.16 9.52
N SER A 109 5.61 -10.91 10.63
CA SER A 109 6.82 -10.09 10.65
C SER A 109 7.83 -10.70 11.60
N ASP A 110 9.08 -10.70 11.20
CA ASP A 110 10.24 -10.99 12.05
C ASP A 110 11.12 -9.75 12.28
N GLY A 111 10.48 -8.59 12.35
CA GLY A 111 11.14 -7.30 12.48
C GLY A 111 11.64 -6.79 11.13
N MET A 112 12.97 -6.61 10.99
CA MET A 112 13.58 -5.95 9.83
C MET A 112 13.97 -6.90 8.68
N ARG A 113 13.80 -8.22 8.85
CA ARG A 113 14.25 -9.19 7.83
C ARG A 113 13.17 -9.54 6.84
N LEU A 114 11.98 -9.79 7.36
CA LEU A 114 10.82 -10.22 6.57
C LEU A 114 9.54 -9.61 7.14
N HIS A 115 8.76 -9.01 6.29
CA HIS A 115 7.37 -8.68 6.54
C HIS A 115 6.53 -9.28 5.43
N ARG A 116 5.46 -9.98 5.78
CA ARG A 116 4.57 -10.63 4.82
C ARG A 116 3.12 -10.34 5.17
N VAL A 117 2.33 -10.08 4.14
CA VAL A 117 0.87 -9.98 4.20
C VAL A 117 0.29 -10.96 3.21
N ALA A 118 -0.68 -11.76 3.63
CA ALA A 118 -1.49 -12.58 2.72
C ALA A 118 -2.93 -12.10 2.75
N CYS A 119 -3.48 -11.87 1.56
CA CYS A 119 -4.88 -11.52 1.29
C CYS A 119 -5.55 -12.69 0.59
N SER A 120 -6.59 -13.26 1.19
CA SER A 120 -7.33 -14.41 0.63
C SER A 120 -8.77 -14.01 0.32
N PHE A 121 -9.21 -14.27 -0.93
CA PHE A 121 -10.57 -14.01 -1.40
C PHE A 121 -11.00 -15.14 -2.35
N GLY A 122 -12.20 -15.69 -2.13
CA GLY A 122 -12.64 -16.89 -2.86
C GLY A 122 -11.63 -18.03 -2.69
N VAL A 123 -11.06 -18.49 -3.81
CA VAL A 123 -10.04 -19.54 -3.85
C VAL A 123 -8.63 -18.98 -4.09
N THR A 124 -8.50 -17.67 -4.24
CA THR A 124 -7.24 -17.00 -4.59
C THR A 124 -6.57 -16.42 -3.34
N THR A 125 -5.25 -16.52 -3.31
CA THR A 125 -4.42 -15.89 -2.28
C THR A 125 -3.35 -15.02 -2.95
N ILE A 126 -3.28 -13.74 -2.51
CA ILE A 126 -2.22 -12.81 -2.88
C ILE A 126 -1.29 -12.67 -1.68
N GLU A 127 -0.01 -12.88 -1.87
CA GLU A 127 1.02 -12.68 -0.85
C GLU A 127 1.92 -11.51 -1.26
N LEU A 128 2.10 -10.57 -0.34
CA LEU A 128 3.06 -9.47 -0.43
C LEU A 128 4.20 -9.75 0.53
N GLU A 129 5.42 -9.59 0.07
CA GLU A 129 6.62 -9.75 0.90
C GLU A 129 7.53 -8.53 0.77
N TRP A 130 8.06 -8.07 1.90
CA TRP A 130 9.12 -7.05 1.99
C TRP A 130 10.30 -7.67 2.71
N ARG A 131 11.49 -7.49 2.15
CA ARG A 131 12.74 -8.07 2.63
C ARG A 131 13.87 -7.05 2.58
N ASN A 132 14.91 -7.32 3.36
CA ASN A 132 16.14 -6.52 3.34
C ASN A 132 15.83 -5.04 3.59
N ALA A 133 15.23 -4.77 4.74
CA ALA A 133 14.94 -3.41 5.20
C ALA A 133 16.22 -2.56 5.20
N LEU A 134 16.10 -1.36 4.67
CA LEU A 134 17.11 -0.32 4.67
C LEU A 134 16.99 0.53 5.94
N ASP A 135 17.24 1.83 5.84
CA ASP A 135 17.12 2.74 6.97
C ASP A 135 15.66 2.98 7.34
N VAL A 136 15.35 2.97 8.64
CA VAL A 136 14.06 3.42 9.15
C VAL A 136 14.13 4.90 9.48
N PHE A 137 13.15 5.67 9.04
CA PHE A 137 13.08 7.10 9.33
C PHE A 137 11.64 7.56 9.58
N HIS A 138 11.51 8.66 10.28
CA HIS A 138 10.23 9.32 10.53
C HIS A 138 10.09 10.54 9.62
N THR A 139 8.91 10.71 9.03
CA THR A 139 8.55 11.87 8.22
C THR A 139 7.31 12.56 8.76
N VAL A 140 7.27 13.88 8.60
CA VAL A 140 6.04 14.68 8.69
C VAL A 140 5.99 15.54 7.46
N THR A 141 4.94 15.39 6.66
CA THR A 141 4.75 16.12 5.40
C THR A 141 3.35 16.72 5.35
N THR A 142 3.15 17.69 4.45
CA THR A 142 1.86 18.35 4.26
C THR A 142 1.42 18.31 2.80
N PRO A 143 1.12 17.10 2.26
CA PRO A 143 0.68 16.96 0.89
C PRO A 143 -0.74 17.51 0.68
N GLU A 144 -1.01 17.90 -0.57
CA GLU A 144 -2.36 18.08 -1.08
C GLU A 144 -2.81 16.79 -1.77
N VAL A 145 -3.92 16.21 -1.33
CA VAL A 145 -4.49 15.00 -1.93
C VAL A 145 -6.00 15.17 -2.03
N GLY A 146 -6.54 14.97 -3.24
CA GLY A 146 -7.99 15.10 -3.48
C GLY A 146 -8.53 16.51 -3.22
N GLY A 147 -7.73 17.56 -3.42
CA GLY A 147 -8.11 18.95 -3.17
C GLY A 147 -8.18 19.33 -1.69
N SER A 148 -7.68 18.48 -0.80
CA SER A 148 -7.56 18.76 0.64
C SER A 148 -6.10 18.77 1.06
N GLN A 149 -5.77 19.64 2.02
CA GLN A 149 -4.44 19.62 2.66
C GLN A 149 -4.43 18.68 3.86
N TRP A 150 -3.33 17.95 3.97
CA TRP A 150 -3.14 16.93 5.00
C TRP A 150 -1.83 17.16 5.75
N GLU A 151 -1.82 16.86 7.03
CA GLU A 151 -0.59 16.59 7.78
C GLU A 151 -0.44 15.07 7.86
N VAL A 152 0.63 14.53 7.29
CA VAL A 152 0.91 13.10 7.25
C VAL A 152 2.16 12.83 8.06
N SER A 153 2.02 12.05 9.11
CA SER A 153 3.13 11.54 9.93
C SER A 153 3.29 10.06 9.66
N ASN A 154 4.53 9.61 9.41
CA ASN A 154 4.77 8.22 9.07
C ASN A 154 6.16 7.74 9.54
N VAL A 155 6.23 6.49 9.97
CA VAL A 155 7.48 5.76 10.18
C VAL A 155 7.69 4.84 8.98
N VAL A 156 8.63 5.21 8.11
CA VAL A 156 8.88 4.54 6.83
C VAL A 156 10.13 3.69 6.90
N CYS A 157 10.05 2.51 6.35
CA CYS A 157 11.18 1.60 6.17
C CYS A 157 11.24 1.12 4.71
N PRO A 158 12.06 1.74 3.86
CA PRO A 158 12.30 1.23 2.52
C PRO A 158 12.92 -0.16 2.56
N CYS A 159 12.58 -0.99 1.57
CA CYS A 159 13.10 -2.34 1.46
C CYS A 159 13.87 -2.50 0.14
N ALA A 160 15.03 -3.13 0.20
CA ALA A 160 15.85 -3.37 -1.01
C ALA A 160 15.23 -4.44 -1.91
N ASP A 161 14.36 -5.29 -1.34
CA ASP A 161 13.74 -6.39 -2.05
C ASP A 161 12.27 -6.55 -1.59
N ALA A 162 11.40 -6.83 -2.55
CA ALA A 162 10.01 -7.15 -2.29
C ALA A 162 9.45 -8.04 -3.41
N GLY A 163 8.35 -8.72 -3.14
CA GLY A 163 7.71 -9.59 -4.11
C GLY A 163 6.21 -9.68 -3.91
N ILE A 164 5.54 -10.06 -4.98
CA ILE A 164 4.12 -10.39 -5.01
C ILE A 164 3.98 -11.81 -5.53
N ARG A 165 3.12 -12.61 -4.91
CA ARG A 165 2.74 -13.94 -5.39
C ARG A 165 1.22 -14.02 -5.50
N VAL A 166 0.74 -14.73 -6.50
CA VAL A 166 -0.69 -15.06 -6.64
C VAL A 166 -0.79 -16.58 -6.72
N ASP A 167 -1.48 -17.18 -5.76
CA ASP A 167 -1.61 -18.66 -5.61
C ASP A 167 -0.23 -19.35 -5.63
N GLY A 168 0.76 -18.75 -4.95
CA GLY A 168 2.13 -19.24 -4.88
C GLY A 168 3.01 -18.95 -6.11
N VAL A 169 2.43 -18.43 -7.20
CA VAL A 169 3.17 -18.06 -8.42
C VAL A 169 3.71 -16.65 -8.30
N PRO A 170 5.04 -16.44 -8.41
CA PRO A 170 5.63 -15.11 -8.29
C PRO A 170 5.27 -14.23 -9.50
N VAL A 171 5.01 -12.95 -9.23
CA VAL A 171 4.95 -11.89 -10.24
C VAL A 171 6.36 -11.61 -10.74
N ILE A 172 6.56 -11.59 -12.05
CA ILE A 172 7.83 -11.21 -12.66
C ILE A 172 7.99 -9.69 -12.57
N GLY A 173 9.01 -9.24 -11.89
CA GLY A 173 9.30 -7.82 -11.71
C GLY A 173 10.41 -7.60 -10.68
N GLU A 174 10.92 -6.40 -10.62
CA GLU A 174 11.97 -6.00 -9.69
C GLU A 174 11.64 -4.71 -8.96
N VAL A 175 12.21 -4.55 -7.76
CA VAL A 175 12.15 -3.32 -6.97
C VAL A 175 13.16 -2.32 -7.53
N HIS A 176 12.72 -1.08 -7.74
CA HIS A 176 13.61 0.03 -8.06
C HIS A 176 14.07 0.73 -6.78
N GLN A 177 15.32 1.17 -6.77
CA GLN A 177 15.92 1.96 -5.70
C GLN A 177 16.28 3.36 -6.22
N PRO A 178 15.28 4.24 -6.45
CA PRO A 178 15.55 5.59 -6.91
C PRO A 178 16.25 6.40 -5.83
N GLU A 179 16.97 7.43 -6.24
CA GLU A 179 17.41 8.48 -5.32
C GLU A 179 16.18 9.22 -4.75
N GLY A 180 16.25 9.62 -3.50
CA GLY A 180 15.20 10.39 -2.85
C GLY A 180 14.75 9.82 -1.52
N MET A 181 13.67 10.40 -0.97
CA MET A 181 13.24 10.13 0.41
C MET A 181 12.90 8.67 0.65
N TYR A 182 12.14 8.04 -0.22
CA TYR A 182 11.72 6.65 -0.01
C TYR A 182 12.78 5.61 -0.40
N ARG A 183 13.78 5.96 -1.22
CA ARG A 183 14.90 5.11 -1.66
C ARG A 183 14.54 3.73 -2.19
N SER A 184 13.26 3.43 -2.34
CA SER A 184 12.76 2.15 -2.85
C SER A 184 11.33 2.30 -3.34
N SER A 185 10.98 1.55 -4.37
CA SER A 185 9.61 1.35 -4.82
C SER A 185 8.82 0.36 -3.96
N ALA A 186 9.47 -0.23 -2.94
CA ALA A 186 8.84 -1.06 -1.93
C ALA A 186 9.23 -0.57 -0.53
N PHE A 187 8.23 -0.29 0.31
CA PHE A 187 8.47 0.17 1.66
C PHE A 187 7.39 -0.28 2.63
N LEU A 188 7.78 -0.38 3.88
CA LEU A 188 6.87 -0.52 5.01
C LEU A 188 6.56 0.87 5.57
N ALA A 189 5.31 1.09 5.93
CA ALA A 189 4.81 2.27 6.61
C ALA A 189 4.13 1.81 7.90
N PHE A 190 4.88 1.78 9.00
CA PHE A 190 4.47 1.13 10.24
C PHE A 190 3.53 1.95 11.11
N ALA A 191 3.56 3.28 10.97
CA ALA A 191 2.74 4.17 11.78
C ALA A 191 2.41 5.42 10.97
N GLU A 192 1.44 5.27 10.09
CA GLU A 192 0.95 6.36 9.26
C GLU A 192 -0.28 7.00 9.89
N SER A 193 -0.34 8.31 9.94
CA SER A 193 -1.53 9.05 10.33
C SER A 193 -1.81 10.19 9.36
N TRP A 194 -3.08 10.36 9.01
CA TRP A 194 -3.57 11.40 8.12
C TRP A 194 -4.53 12.31 8.88
N VAL A 195 -4.16 13.57 8.97
CA VAL A 195 -4.92 14.63 9.68
C VAL A 195 -5.25 15.73 8.68
N ARG A 196 -6.54 16.07 8.54
CA ARG A 196 -6.94 17.20 7.68
C ARG A 196 -6.57 18.51 8.35
N ILE A 197 -5.99 19.46 7.60
CA ILE A 197 -5.49 20.74 8.12
C ILE A 197 -6.04 21.97 7.37
N GLY A 198 -6.99 21.81 6.45
CA GLY A 198 -7.60 22.89 5.69
C GLY A 198 -9.02 22.61 5.30
#